data_cfa788f04ee6532067967b9bc8810758
#
_entry.id   cfa788f04ee6532067967b9bc8810758
#
_cell.length_a   1.000
_cell.length_b   1.000
_cell.length_c   1.000
_cell.angle_alpha   90.00
_cell.angle_beta   90.00
_cell.angle_gamma   90.00
#
_symmetry.space_group_name_H-M   'P 1'
#
loop_
_entity.id
_entity.type
_entity.pdbx_description
1 polymer ?
#
loop_
_entity_poly.entity_id
_entity_poly.type
_entity_poly.pdbx_seq_one_letter_code
_entity_poly.pdbx_strand_id
1 'polypeptide(L)'
;MILKGFRKNKIQSFFTLLFLFFFVWGCGQWGRGLPENVLARVDEEQITIDAFNREFKELISEPGKEAKEANLGDLKQAYLDQMIERKILVQEARRLGMKISQEELNQAILEIKKDYPGEGFGEKLGLKGMTLEEWKVPLEEKLLAEKMIRRILHYRGEVDDKEALQYYETHHTSFKLKPKVRARQIIVADGEEAIQILKRLKKGESFEKLAAKKSLGPERVNGGDLGYFSQGERPAEFDPVFSMEVGTISDVIKSPYGYHIFKLEEKIEPREIPFDEAKAGILQELGQKKGEEEYQKWLKGLKGKAKIKINKKWLRS
;
A
#
# COMPACT_ATOMS: atom_id res chain seq x y z
N MET A 1 -84.08 21.95 1.06
CA MET A 1 -84.67 22.49 -0.19
C MET A 1 -84.01 21.84 -1.35
N ILE A 2 -84.66 20.85 -1.90
CA ILE A 2 -84.90 20.65 -3.33
C ILE A 2 -83.64 20.25 -4.12
N LEU A 3 -83.55 19.01 -4.44
CA LEU A 3 -84.06 18.12 -5.45
C LEU A 3 -83.12 17.90 -6.66
N LYS A 4 -82.87 16.59 -6.90
CA LYS A 4 -82.87 15.87 -8.17
C LYS A 4 -81.71 16.17 -9.16
N GLY A 5 -81.18 15.22 -9.82
CA GLY A 5 -81.50 13.80 -10.06
C GLY A 5 -80.78 13.32 -11.33
N PHE A 6 -80.54 12.00 -11.40
CA PHE A 6 -80.42 11.17 -12.61
C PHE A 6 -79.44 11.55 -13.73
N ARG A 7 -78.42 10.70 -14.05
CA ARG A 7 -78.67 9.56 -14.97
C ARG A 7 -77.46 8.70 -15.14
N LYS A 8 -77.61 7.41 -14.95
CA LYS A 8 -76.80 6.30 -15.45
C LYS A 8 -76.66 6.35 -16.96
N ASN A 9 -75.48 6.06 -17.49
CA ASN A 9 -75.27 5.18 -18.66
C ASN A 9 -73.84 4.71 -18.70
N LYS A 10 -73.60 3.47 -18.44
CA LYS A 10 -73.00 2.42 -19.23
C LYS A 10 -72.04 2.91 -20.31
N ILE A 11 -70.72 2.73 -20.07
CA ILE A 11 -69.81 2.09 -21.02
C ILE A 11 -68.88 1.23 -20.16
N GLN A 12 -69.33 -0.01 -20.02
CA GLN A 12 -68.46 -1.13 -19.61
C GLN A 12 -67.76 -1.65 -20.85
N SER A 13 -66.56 -2.15 -20.64
CA SER A 13 -65.84 -3.04 -21.56
C SER A 13 -65.08 -2.36 -22.70
N PHE A 14 -63.76 -2.10 -22.42
CA PHE A 14 -62.71 -2.34 -23.42
C PHE A 14 -61.33 -1.92 -22.87
N PHE A 15 -60.95 -2.28 -21.65
CA PHE A 15 -59.54 -2.13 -21.19
C PHE A 15 -59.12 -3.24 -20.21
N THR A 16 -59.35 -4.46 -20.58
CA THR A 16 -58.84 -5.63 -19.85
C THR A 16 -58.35 -6.63 -20.88
N LEU A 17 -57.20 -6.34 -21.48
CA LEU A 17 -56.35 -7.34 -22.20
C LEU A 17 -55.10 -6.70 -22.80
N LEU A 18 -54.24 -6.05 -21.99
CA LEU A 18 -52.87 -5.75 -22.44
C LEU A 18 -51.91 -5.54 -21.24
N PHE A 19 -51.96 -6.43 -20.25
CA PHE A 19 -50.97 -6.40 -19.16
C PHE A 19 -50.55 -7.82 -18.76
N LEU A 20 -50.29 -8.70 -19.75
CA LEU A 20 -49.82 -10.05 -19.51
C LEU A 20 -48.85 -10.53 -20.57
N PHE A 21 -47.84 -9.64 -20.92
CA PHE A 21 -46.75 -10.11 -21.80
C PHE A 21 -45.43 -9.37 -21.55
N PHE A 22 -45.04 -9.13 -20.28
CA PHE A 22 -43.70 -8.67 -19.98
C PHE A 22 -43.11 -9.28 -18.69
N PHE A 23 -43.37 -10.56 -18.45
CA PHE A 23 -42.80 -11.24 -17.29
C PHE A 23 -42.29 -12.65 -17.60
N VAL A 24 -41.66 -12.87 -18.76
CA VAL A 24 -41.00 -14.15 -19.05
C VAL A 24 -39.71 -13.91 -19.87
N TRP A 25 -38.83 -13.02 -19.43
CA TRP A 25 -37.48 -13.00 -20.01
C TRP A 25 -36.38 -12.68 -18.98
N GLY A 26 -36.51 -13.10 -17.75
CA GLY A 26 -35.53 -12.90 -16.71
C GLY A 26 -34.94 -14.15 -16.07
N CYS A 27 -35.43 -15.36 -16.36
CA CYS A 27 -35.04 -16.58 -15.62
C CYS A 27 -34.29 -17.66 -16.43
N GLY A 28 -33.80 -17.38 -17.65
CA GLY A 28 -33.24 -18.39 -18.57
C GLY A 28 -31.75 -18.45 -18.77
N GLN A 29 -30.94 -17.50 -18.26
CA GLN A 29 -29.51 -17.42 -18.63
C GLN A 29 -28.50 -18.03 -17.62
N TRP A 30 -28.95 -18.37 -16.43
CA TRP A 30 -28.03 -18.89 -15.39
C TRP A 30 -27.63 -20.36 -15.59
N GLY A 31 -28.36 -21.12 -16.42
CA GLY A 31 -28.07 -22.54 -16.75
C GLY A 31 -27.12 -22.74 -17.93
N ARG A 32 -26.92 -21.74 -18.79
CA ARG A 32 -26.00 -21.83 -19.94
C ARG A 32 -24.57 -21.46 -19.51
N GLY A 33 -23.57 -22.09 -20.15
CA GLY A 33 -22.15 -21.72 -19.98
C GLY A 33 -21.92 -20.22 -20.27
N LEU A 34 -20.74 -19.71 -19.90
CA LEU A 34 -20.36 -18.36 -20.30
C LEU A 34 -20.21 -18.27 -21.83
N PRO A 35 -20.55 -17.12 -22.45
CA PRO A 35 -20.21 -16.85 -23.84
C PRO A 35 -18.68 -17.00 -24.07
N GLU A 36 -18.27 -17.37 -25.28
CA GLU A 36 -16.86 -17.66 -25.59
C GLU A 36 -15.93 -16.47 -25.34
N ASN A 37 -16.41 -15.25 -25.53
CA ASN A 37 -15.64 -14.02 -25.28
C ASN A 37 -15.69 -13.53 -23.82
N VAL A 38 -16.37 -14.25 -22.91
CA VAL A 38 -16.51 -13.85 -21.49
C VAL A 38 -15.61 -14.71 -20.61
N LEU A 39 -14.69 -14.06 -19.91
CA LEU A 39 -13.78 -14.70 -18.99
C LEU A 39 -14.42 -14.96 -17.61
N ALA A 40 -15.15 -13.99 -17.11
CA ALA A 40 -15.90 -14.15 -15.86
C ALA A 40 -17.21 -13.35 -15.89
N ARG A 41 -18.17 -13.77 -15.06
CA ARG A 41 -19.40 -13.04 -14.79
C ARG A 41 -19.59 -12.91 -13.29
N VAL A 42 -19.85 -11.68 -12.86
CA VAL A 42 -20.15 -11.32 -11.47
C VAL A 42 -21.55 -10.74 -11.43
N ASP A 43 -22.50 -11.51 -10.93
CA ASP A 43 -23.94 -11.24 -11.04
C ASP A 43 -24.34 -11.01 -12.51
N GLU A 44 -24.78 -9.81 -12.88
CA GLU A 44 -25.15 -9.48 -14.26
C GLU A 44 -23.99 -8.85 -15.07
N GLU A 45 -22.87 -8.47 -14.44
CA GLU A 45 -21.74 -7.82 -15.12
C GLU A 45 -20.74 -8.86 -15.63
N GLN A 46 -20.16 -8.57 -16.81
CA GLN A 46 -19.21 -9.47 -17.47
C GLN A 46 -17.81 -8.86 -17.46
N ILE A 47 -16.82 -9.73 -17.34
CA ILE A 47 -15.42 -9.45 -17.61
C ILE A 47 -15.09 -10.19 -18.89
N THR A 48 -14.86 -9.45 -19.97
CA THR A 48 -14.51 -10.05 -21.27
C THR A 48 -13.03 -10.41 -21.33
N ILE A 49 -12.70 -11.38 -22.19
CA ILE A 49 -11.31 -11.76 -22.46
C ILE A 49 -10.51 -10.56 -22.97
N ASP A 50 -11.10 -9.73 -23.84
CA ASP A 50 -10.42 -8.56 -24.39
C ASP A 50 -10.14 -7.50 -23.31
N ALA A 51 -11.10 -7.25 -22.40
CA ALA A 51 -10.89 -6.32 -21.30
C ALA A 51 -9.76 -6.81 -20.38
N PHE A 52 -9.79 -8.10 -20.02
CA PHE A 52 -8.75 -8.72 -19.23
C PHE A 52 -7.37 -8.60 -19.90
N ASN A 53 -7.26 -8.98 -21.17
CA ASN A 53 -5.99 -8.96 -21.91
C ASN A 53 -5.40 -7.55 -22.02
N ARG A 54 -6.25 -6.54 -22.26
CA ARG A 54 -5.80 -5.14 -22.30
C ARG A 54 -5.19 -4.69 -20.98
N GLU A 55 -5.92 -4.88 -19.88
CA GLU A 55 -5.47 -4.44 -18.57
C GLU A 55 -4.28 -5.27 -18.07
N PHE A 56 -4.28 -6.59 -18.30
CA PHE A 56 -3.20 -7.48 -17.91
C PHE A 56 -1.89 -7.18 -18.65
N LYS A 57 -1.97 -6.87 -19.95
CA LYS A 57 -0.80 -6.45 -20.73
C LYS A 57 -0.17 -5.17 -20.18
N GLU A 58 -0.96 -4.22 -19.72
CA GLU A 58 -0.44 -3.01 -19.06
C GLU A 58 0.33 -3.36 -17.78
N LEU A 59 -0.25 -4.23 -16.94
CA LEU A 59 0.37 -4.66 -15.68
C LEU A 59 1.77 -5.26 -15.90
N ILE A 60 1.92 -6.16 -16.88
CA ILE A 60 3.20 -6.85 -17.14
C ILE A 60 4.19 -6.00 -17.95
N SER A 61 3.74 -4.90 -18.57
CA SER A 61 4.60 -3.99 -19.34
C SER A 61 5.25 -2.90 -18.48
N GLU A 62 4.91 -2.82 -17.20
CA GLU A 62 5.54 -1.88 -16.27
C GLU A 62 7.00 -2.28 -15.98
N PRO A 63 7.96 -1.33 -16.06
CA PRO A 63 9.36 -1.61 -15.76
C PRO A 63 9.53 -2.23 -14.37
N GLY A 64 10.26 -3.35 -14.28
CA GLY A 64 10.50 -4.06 -13.02
C GLY A 64 9.47 -5.13 -12.65
N LYS A 65 8.40 -5.30 -13.43
CA LYS A 65 7.39 -6.36 -13.25
C LYS A 65 7.47 -7.45 -14.34
N GLU A 66 8.67 -7.75 -14.82
CA GLU A 66 8.85 -8.84 -15.79
C GLU A 66 8.35 -10.17 -15.19
N ALA A 67 7.21 -10.63 -15.68
CA ALA A 67 6.67 -11.93 -15.29
C ALA A 67 7.55 -13.02 -15.93
N LYS A 68 8.24 -13.81 -15.11
CA LYS A 68 8.86 -15.04 -15.57
C LYS A 68 7.75 -15.98 -16.04
N GLU A 69 7.93 -16.64 -17.20
CA GLU A 69 6.93 -17.56 -17.78
C GLU A 69 6.38 -18.58 -16.77
N ALA A 70 7.22 -19.04 -15.83
CA ALA A 70 6.85 -20.01 -14.81
C ALA A 70 5.71 -19.54 -13.84
N ASN A 71 5.45 -18.23 -13.76
CA ASN A 71 4.44 -17.66 -12.83
C ASN A 71 3.27 -16.97 -13.55
N LEU A 72 3.22 -17.03 -14.89
CA LEU A 72 2.24 -16.27 -15.67
C LEU A 72 0.79 -16.73 -15.40
N GLY A 73 0.57 -18.03 -15.19
CA GLY A 73 -0.74 -18.59 -14.86
C GLY A 73 -1.27 -18.09 -13.53
N ASP A 74 -0.44 -18.11 -12.50
CA ASP A 74 -0.81 -17.61 -11.17
C ASP A 74 -1.06 -16.09 -11.19
N LEU A 75 -0.27 -15.35 -11.97
CA LEU A 75 -0.44 -13.92 -12.13
C LEU A 75 -1.74 -13.58 -12.88
N LYS A 76 -2.09 -14.33 -13.95
CA LYS A 76 -3.38 -14.20 -14.64
C LYS A 76 -4.54 -14.46 -13.68
N GLN A 77 -4.46 -15.51 -12.86
CA GLN A 77 -5.52 -15.83 -11.89
C GLN A 77 -5.65 -14.72 -10.85
N ALA A 78 -4.56 -14.28 -10.24
CA ALA A 78 -4.57 -13.22 -9.24
C ALA A 78 -5.15 -11.92 -9.81
N TYR A 79 -4.80 -11.57 -11.05
CA TYR A 79 -5.34 -10.38 -11.70
C TYR A 79 -6.83 -10.50 -12.00
N LEU A 80 -7.29 -11.68 -12.44
CA LEU A 80 -8.73 -11.93 -12.63
C LEU A 80 -9.49 -11.80 -11.32
N ASP A 81 -8.96 -12.34 -10.23
CA ASP A 81 -9.57 -12.24 -8.91
C ASP A 81 -9.68 -10.77 -8.46
N GLN A 82 -8.68 -9.95 -8.77
CA GLN A 82 -8.71 -8.50 -8.54
C GLN A 82 -9.79 -7.79 -9.39
N MET A 83 -9.94 -8.16 -10.66
CA MET A 83 -11.01 -7.61 -11.51
C MET A 83 -12.41 -8.00 -11.00
N ILE A 84 -12.58 -9.24 -10.55
CA ILE A 84 -13.84 -9.73 -9.95
C ILE A 84 -14.14 -8.93 -8.67
N GLU A 85 -13.15 -8.74 -7.81
CA GLU A 85 -13.29 -7.95 -6.59
C GLU A 85 -13.68 -6.50 -6.90
N ARG A 86 -13.02 -5.86 -7.86
CA ARG A 86 -13.38 -4.52 -8.32
C ARG A 86 -14.84 -4.44 -8.75
N LYS A 87 -15.35 -5.42 -9.52
CA LYS A 87 -16.76 -5.47 -9.92
C LYS A 87 -17.69 -5.55 -8.71
N ILE A 88 -17.40 -6.40 -7.75
CA ILE A 88 -18.19 -6.53 -6.51
C ILE A 88 -18.21 -5.19 -5.74
N LEU A 89 -17.06 -4.54 -5.59
CA LEU A 89 -16.94 -3.25 -4.91
C LEU A 89 -17.73 -2.14 -5.62
N VAL A 90 -17.66 -2.10 -6.95
CA VAL A 90 -18.39 -1.12 -7.77
C VAL A 90 -19.90 -1.33 -7.65
N GLN A 91 -20.36 -2.57 -7.69
CA GLN A 91 -21.80 -2.90 -7.52
C GLN A 91 -22.28 -2.47 -6.14
N GLU A 92 -21.52 -2.76 -5.08
CA GLU A 92 -21.88 -2.35 -3.73
C GLU A 92 -21.85 -0.83 -3.56
N ALA A 93 -20.85 -0.15 -4.12
CA ALA A 93 -20.79 1.30 -4.11
C ALA A 93 -22.00 1.93 -4.79
N ARG A 94 -22.38 1.43 -5.97
CA ARG A 94 -23.60 1.86 -6.70
C ARG A 94 -24.88 1.58 -5.90
N ARG A 95 -24.97 0.41 -5.25
CA ARG A 95 -26.10 0.06 -4.36
C ARG A 95 -26.24 1.06 -3.20
N LEU A 96 -25.12 1.57 -2.69
CA LEU A 96 -25.08 2.59 -1.64
C LEU A 96 -25.21 4.03 -2.16
N GLY A 97 -25.53 4.22 -3.44
CA GLY A 97 -25.71 5.53 -4.07
C GLY A 97 -24.41 6.31 -4.29
N MET A 98 -23.23 5.65 -4.15
CA MET A 98 -21.94 6.31 -4.38
C MET A 98 -21.71 6.52 -5.87
N LYS A 99 -21.10 7.66 -6.20
CA LYS A 99 -20.74 8.05 -7.56
C LYS A 99 -19.37 8.75 -7.54
N ILE A 100 -18.73 8.76 -8.69
CA ILE A 100 -17.57 9.62 -8.97
C ILE A 100 -18.12 10.89 -9.61
N SER A 101 -17.77 12.05 -9.05
CA SER A 101 -18.14 13.33 -9.65
C SER A 101 -17.28 13.60 -10.88
N GLN A 102 -17.78 14.48 -11.76
CA GLN A 102 -17.02 14.90 -12.93
C GLN A 102 -15.69 15.58 -12.53
N GLU A 103 -15.68 16.25 -11.39
CA GLU A 103 -14.48 16.88 -10.84
C GLU A 103 -13.45 15.85 -10.38
N GLU A 104 -13.87 14.82 -9.60
CA GLU A 104 -12.99 13.72 -9.19
C GLU A 104 -12.40 13.00 -10.41
N LEU A 105 -13.22 12.74 -11.44
CA LEU A 105 -12.77 12.09 -12.66
C LEU A 105 -11.76 12.97 -13.43
N ASN A 106 -12.04 14.26 -13.58
CA ASN A 106 -11.14 15.19 -14.26
C ASN A 106 -9.81 15.34 -13.53
N GLN A 107 -9.81 15.42 -12.21
CA GLN A 107 -8.58 15.47 -11.41
C GLN A 107 -7.73 14.19 -11.60
N ALA A 108 -8.35 13.02 -11.58
CA ALA A 108 -7.65 11.77 -11.84
C ALA A 108 -7.06 11.71 -13.27
N ILE A 109 -7.79 12.20 -14.26
CA ILE A 109 -7.29 12.30 -15.64
C ILE A 109 -6.09 13.25 -15.73
N LEU A 110 -6.15 14.41 -15.08
CA LEU A 110 -5.05 15.38 -15.06
C LEU A 110 -3.81 14.78 -14.40
N GLU A 111 -3.97 14.05 -13.30
CA GLU A 111 -2.86 13.40 -12.62
C GLU A 111 -2.16 12.35 -13.52
N ILE A 112 -2.97 11.49 -14.18
CA ILE A 112 -2.43 10.49 -15.11
C ILE A 112 -1.72 11.16 -16.30
N LYS A 113 -2.25 12.26 -16.81
CA LYS A 113 -1.64 13.00 -17.95
C LYS A 113 -0.28 13.59 -17.63
N LYS A 114 0.08 13.82 -16.35
CA LYS A 114 1.42 14.29 -15.96
C LYS A 114 2.54 13.36 -16.40
N ASP A 115 2.25 12.05 -16.46
CA ASP A 115 3.20 11.04 -16.91
C ASP A 115 3.38 11.02 -18.43
N TYR A 116 2.57 11.81 -19.17
CA TYR A 116 2.56 11.86 -20.64
C TYR A 116 2.65 13.32 -21.12
N PRO A 117 3.85 13.89 -21.22
CA PRO A 117 4.00 15.28 -21.65
C PRO A 117 3.54 15.49 -23.11
N GLY A 118 2.98 16.67 -23.38
CA GLY A 118 2.47 17.03 -24.70
C GLY A 118 1.27 16.20 -25.14
N GLU A 119 1.29 15.71 -26.38
CA GLU A 119 0.23 14.89 -27.00
C GLU A 119 0.35 13.40 -26.66
N GLY A 120 1.37 12.97 -25.89
CA GLY A 120 1.71 11.56 -25.63
C GLY A 120 0.58 10.72 -25.05
N PHE A 121 -0.33 11.33 -24.27
CA PHE A 121 -1.50 10.62 -23.76
C PHE A 121 -2.49 10.26 -24.88
N GLY A 122 -2.75 11.20 -25.79
CA GLY A 122 -3.63 10.97 -26.95
C GLY A 122 -3.06 9.94 -27.91
N GLU A 123 -1.76 10.01 -28.18
CA GLU A 123 -1.04 9.03 -29.01
C GLU A 123 -1.13 7.62 -28.41
N LYS A 124 -0.94 7.49 -27.10
CA LYS A 124 -1.07 6.19 -26.40
C LYS A 124 -2.47 5.61 -26.50
N LEU A 125 -3.52 6.41 -26.39
CA LEU A 125 -4.89 5.96 -26.61
C LEU A 125 -5.11 5.52 -28.07
N GLY A 126 -4.59 6.29 -29.04
CA GLY A 126 -4.66 5.94 -30.48
C GLY A 126 -3.98 4.63 -30.78
N LEU A 127 -2.78 4.35 -30.22
CA LEU A 127 -2.07 3.06 -30.37
C LEU A 127 -2.86 1.90 -29.79
N LYS A 128 -3.75 2.13 -28.82
CA LYS A 128 -4.64 1.11 -28.25
C LYS A 128 -5.98 1.00 -29.00
N GLY A 129 -6.20 1.81 -30.02
CA GLY A 129 -7.49 1.89 -30.72
C GLY A 129 -8.65 2.31 -29.82
N MET A 130 -8.41 3.16 -28.84
CA MET A 130 -9.34 3.53 -27.78
C MET A 130 -9.62 5.01 -27.80
N THR A 131 -10.87 5.39 -27.67
CA THR A 131 -11.28 6.77 -27.43
C THR A 131 -11.09 7.17 -25.97
N LEU A 132 -11.02 8.48 -25.71
CA LEU A 132 -10.97 8.99 -24.33
C LEU A 132 -12.19 8.55 -23.50
N GLU A 133 -13.38 8.54 -24.11
CA GLU A 133 -14.62 8.14 -23.41
C GLU A 133 -14.61 6.66 -23.06
N GLU A 134 -14.16 5.78 -23.94
CA GLU A 134 -14.00 4.36 -23.64
C GLU A 134 -12.98 4.11 -22.54
N TRP A 135 -11.91 4.90 -22.49
CA TRP A 135 -10.87 4.81 -21.47
C TRP A 135 -11.33 5.34 -20.10
N LYS A 136 -12.22 6.32 -20.06
CA LYS A 136 -12.77 6.85 -18.80
C LYS A 136 -13.60 5.82 -18.04
N VAL A 137 -14.29 4.91 -18.71
CA VAL A 137 -15.17 3.94 -18.07
C VAL A 137 -14.44 3.06 -17.05
N PRO A 138 -13.37 2.32 -17.41
CA PRO A 138 -12.60 1.54 -16.45
C PRO A 138 -11.91 2.40 -15.38
N LEU A 139 -11.53 3.64 -15.71
CA LEU A 139 -10.98 4.57 -14.73
C LEU A 139 -12.03 4.95 -13.66
N GLU A 140 -13.24 5.28 -14.08
CA GLU A 140 -14.34 5.60 -13.15
C GLU A 140 -14.67 4.42 -12.24
N GLU A 141 -14.71 3.19 -12.77
CA GLU A 141 -14.91 1.98 -11.97
C GLU A 141 -13.78 1.79 -10.95
N LYS A 142 -12.53 2.00 -11.35
CA LYS A 142 -11.38 1.94 -10.45
C LYS A 142 -11.50 2.96 -9.32
N LEU A 143 -11.77 4.22 -9.66
CA LEU A 143 -11.94 5.30 -8.67
C LEU A 143 -13.10 5.03 -7.71
N LEU A 144 -14.22 4.47 -8.22
CA LEU A 144 -15.37 4.15 -7.39
C LEU A 144 -15.08 3.00 -6.42
N ALA A 145 -14.38 1.96 -6.87
CA ALA A 145 -13.91 0.88 -6.01
C ALA A 145 -12.96 1.40 -4.92
N GLU A 146 -11.98 2.24 -5.29
CA GLU A 146 -11.06 2.86 -4.33
C GLU A 146 -11.80 3.76 -3.32
N LYS A 147 -12.78 4.53 -3.77
CA LYS A 147 -13.64 5.36 -2.91
C LYS A 147 -14.42 4.51 -1.92
N MET A 148 -14.91 3.35 -2.35
CA MET A 148 -15.58 2.38 -1.47
C MET A 148 -14.63 1.79 -0.43
N ILE A 149 -13.44 1.37 -0.83
CA ILE A 149 -12.40 0.85 0.07
C ILE A 149 -12.07 1.91 1.13
N ARG A 150 -11.73 3.14 0.72
CA ARG A 150 -11.43 4.23 1.65
C ARG A 150 -12.56 4.47 2.65
N ARG A 151 -13.81 4.44 2.19
CA ARG A 151 -14.97 4.59 3.06
C ARG A 151 -15.04 3.50 4.13
N ILE A 152 -14.83 2.24 3.75
CA ILE A 152 -14.90 1.12 4.69
C ILE A 152 -13.73 1.15 5.68
N LEU A 153 -12.51 1.38 5.20
CA LEU A 153 -11.32 1.47 6.04
C LEU A 153 -11.46 2.59 7.09
N HIS A 154 -11.93 3.76 6.67
CA HIS A 154 -12.15 4.89 7.58
C HIS A 154 -13.24 4.59 8.63
N TYR A 155 -14.39 4.07 8.21
CA TYR A 155 -15.55 3.88 9.08
C TYR A 155 -15.38 2.72 10.08
N ARG A 156 -14.54 1.74 9.76
CA ARG A 156 -14.35 0.53 10.57
C ARG A 156 -13.01 0.48 11.30
N GLY A 157 -12.12 1.40 10.98
CA GLY A 157 -10.81 1.54 11.61
C GLY A 157 -10.80 2.48 12.83
N GLU A 158 -11.96 2.93 13.30
CA GLU A 158 -12.00 3.81 14.47
C GLU A 158 -11.52 3.09 15.74
N VAL A 159 -10.55 3.69 16.40
CA VAL A 159 -9.93 3.24 17.65
C VAL A 159 -10.10 4.34 18.67
N ASP A 160 -10.58 3.99 19.86
CA ASP A 160 -10.73 4.95 20.93
C ASP A 160 -9.46 5.08 21.78
N ASP A 161 -9.44 6.10 22.62
CA ASP A 161 -8.33 6.41 23.52
C ASP A 161 -8.02 5.27 24.50
N LYS A 162 -9.04 4.50 24.89
CA LYS A 162 -8.91 3.39 25.82
C LYS A 162 -8.21 2.20 25.15
N GLU A 163 -8.58 1.89 23.89
CA GLU A 163 -7.90 0.87 23.09
C GLU A 163 -6.43 1.25 22.87
N ALA A 164 -6.16 2.54 22.58
CA ALA A 164 -4.80 3.03 22.40
C ALA A 164 -3.96 2.94 23.68
N LEU A 165 -4.54 3.29 24.84
CA LEU A 165 -3.87 3.17 26.14
C LEU A 165 -3.58 1.70 26.48
N GLN A 166 -4.54 0.81 26.28
CA GLN A 166 -4.36 -0.62 26.49
C GLN A 166 -3.23 -1.18 25.63
N TYR A 167 -3.15 -0.75 24.36
CA TYR A 167 -2.06 -1.14 23.48
C TYR A 167 -0.70 -0.66 24.02
N TYR A 168 -0.61 0.60 24.43
CA TYR A 168 0.60 1.16 24.99
C TYR A 168 1.07 0.37 26.23
N GLU A 169 0.16 0.07 27.17
CA GLU A 169 0.47 -0.67 28.39
C GLU A 169 0.93 -2.11 28.10
N THR A 170 0.29 -2.77 27.14
CA THR A 170 0.65 -4.16 26.78
C THR A 170 1.91 -4.25 25.94
N HIS A 171 2.32 -3.18 25.26
CA HIS A 171 3.49 -3.10 24.37
C HIS A 171 4.53 -2.09 24.85
N HIS A 172 4.53 -1.74 26.15
CA HIS A 172 5.38 -0.67 26.70
C HIS A 172 6.88 -0.81 26.36
N THR A 173 7.37 -2.04 26.16
CA THR A 173 8.77 -2.28 25.74
C THR A 173 9.10 -1.72 24.34
N SER A 174 8.08 -1.61 23.45
CA SER A 174 8.23 -1.03 22.13
C SER A 174 8.39 0.49 22.16
N PHE A 175 7.98 1.11 23.26
CA PHE A 175 8.09 2.55 23.49
C PHE A 175 9.34 2.95 24.28
N LYS A 176 10.24 1.99 24.57
CA LYS A 176 11.55 2.25 25.17
C LYS A 176 12.59 2.44 24.07
N LEU A 177 13.03 3.68 23.89
CA LEU A 177 14.13 3.98 22.99
C LEU A 177 15.45 3.51 23.63
N LYS A 178 16.16 2.67 22.91
CA LYS A 178 17.50 2.26 23.30
C LYS A 178 18.47 3.43 23.22
N PRO A 179 19.56 3.44 24.00
CA PRO A 179 20.59 4.42 23.87
C PRO A 179 21.20 4.34 22.45
N LYS A 180 21.48 5.49 21.85
CA LYS A 180 22.21 5.60 20.58
C LYS A 180 23.43 6.44 20.76
N VAL A 181 24.49 6.09 20.04
CA VAL A 181 25.72 6.86 20.01
C VAL A 181 26.07 7.21 18.56
N ARG A 182 26.66 8.38 18.36
CA ARG A 182 27.37 8.72 17.14
C ARG A 182 28.85 8.75 17.43
N ALA A 183 29.61 7.94 16.74
CA ALA A 183 31.02 7.81 16.97
C ALA A 183 31.79 7.86 15.66
N ARG A 184 33.10 8.19 15.77
CA ARG A 184 34.09 8.03 14.70
C ARG A 184 34.96 6.85 15.02
N GLN A 185 35.50 6.20 13.98
CA GLN A 185 36.53 5.20 14.15
C GLN A 185 37.76 5.44 13.27
N ILE A 186 38.89 4.99 13.78
CA ILE A 186 40.09 4.69 13.00
C ILE A 186 40.38 3.23 13.19
N ILE A 187 40.48 2.47 12.11
CA ILE A 187 40.90 1.06 12.14
C ILE A 187 42.21 0.92 11.34
N VAL A 188 43.19 0.24 11.92
CA VAL A 188 44.50 -0.08 11.30
C VAL A 188 44.86 -1.55 11.54
N ALA A 189 45.68 -2.12 10.67
CA ALA A 189 46.08 -3.53 10.78
C ALA A 189 47.11 -3.77 11.90
N ASP A 190 47.92 -2.78 12.21
CA ASP A 190 49.04 -2.90 13.10
C ASP A 190 48.79 -2.19 14.44
N GLY A 191 49.09 -2.90 15.56
CA GLY A 191 48.88 -2.38 16.90
C GLY A 191 49.85 -1.26 17.29
N GLU A 192 51.06 -1.26 16.78
CA GLU A 192 52.02 -0.20 17.03
C GLU A 192 51.59 1.09 16.30
N GLU A 193 51.09 0.96 15.05
CA GLU A 193 50.52 2.09 14.33
C GLU A 193 49.32 2.67 15.10
N ALA A 194 48.42 1.84 15.63
CA ALA A 194 47.30 2.29 16.45
C ALA A 194 47.76 3.09 17.68
N ILE A 195 48.76 2.61 18.38
CA ILE A 195 49.35 3.30 19.54
C ILE A 195 49.95 4.66 19.15
N GLN A 196 50.62 4.73 18.01
CA GLN A 196 51.19 6.01 17.52
C GLN A 196 50.08 6.98 17.15
N ILE A 197 49.03 6.51 16.51
CA ILE A 197 47.85 7.32 16.19
C ILE A 197 47.20 7.85 17.47
N LEU A 198 46.97 6.98 18.47
CA LEU A 198 46.39 7.39 19.75
C LEU A 198 47.25 8.46 20.45
N LYS A 199 48.61 8.35 20.43
CA LYS A 199 49.49 9.36 20.98
C LYS A 199 49.34 10.73 20.26
N ARG A 200 49.16 10.72 18.94
CA ARG A 200 48.93 11.94 18.14
C ARG A 200 47.59 12.59 18.46
N LEU A 201 46.54 11.77 18.59
CA LEU A 201 45.20 12.20 19.00
C LEU A 201 45.23 12.84 20.41
N LYS A 202 45.93 12.20 21.38
CA LYS A 202 46.12 12.74 22.73
C LYS A 202 46.93 14.06 22.75
N LYS A 203 47.71 14.36 21.69
CA LYS A 203 48.38 15.64 21.50
C LYS A 203 47.55 16.69 20.77
N GLY A 204 46.26 16.40 20.48
CA GLY A 204 45.30 17.33 19.87
C GLY A 204 45.25 17.31 18.33
N GLU A 205 45.86 16.30 17.68
CA GLU A 205 45.69 16.18 16.23
C GLU A 205 44.28 15.78 15.88
N SER A 206 43.75 16.31 14.75
CA SER A 206 42.38 16.05 14.33
C SER A 206 42.12 14.57 14.04
N PHE A 207 41.08 14.01 14.68
CA PHE A 207 40.62 12.64 14.48
C PHE A 207 40.26 12.41 13.03
N GLU A 208 39.47 13.34 12.43
CA GLU A 208 38.95 13.26 11.07
C GLU A 208 40.10 13.20 10.05
N LYS A 209 41.14 14.03 10.23
CA LYS A 209 42.32 14.04 9.34
C LYS A 209 43.09 12.74 9.44
N LEU A 210 43.27 12.20 10.65
CA LEU A 210 43.94 10.93 10.87
C LEU A 210 43.14 9.77 10.32
N ALA A 211 41.84 9.76 10.52
CA ALA A 211 40.92 8.75 9.95
C ALA A 211 41.02 8.74 8.42
N ALA A 212 40.89 9.91 7.78
CA ALA A 212 40.95 10.02 6.32
C ALA A 212 42.28 9.52 5.75
N LYS A 213 43.40 9.73 6.49
CA LYS A 213 44.76 9.41 6.03
C LYS A 213 45.19 7.98 6.36
N LYS A 214 44.71 7.42 7.48
CA LYS A 214 45.28 6.22 8.09
C LYS A 214 44.29 5.07 8.23
N SER A 215 42.99 5.35 8.32
CA SER A 215 42.01 4.32 8.54
C SER A 215 41.82 3.40 7.31
N LEU A 216 41.66 2.11 7.57
CA LEU A 216 41.32 1.10 6.56
C LEU A 216 39.82 0.99 6.32
N GLY A 217 39.01 1.53 7.22
CA GLY A 217 37.51 1.46 7.11
C GLY A 217 36.99 2.33 5.96
N PRO A 218 35.84 1.94 5.37
CA PRO A 218 35.22 2.71 4.27
C PRO A 218 34.79 4.12 4.72
N GLU A 219 34.46 4.31 6.01
CA GLU A 219 34.05 5.59 6.60
C GLU A 219 35.18 6.61 6.66
N ARG A 220 36.42 6.21 6.35
CA ARG A 220 37.58 7.14 6.29
C ARG A 220 37.31 8.37 5.43
N VAL A 221 36.52 8.22 4.35
CA VAL A 221 36.17 9.32 3.43
C VAL A 221 35.37 10.43 4.11
N ASN A 222 34.66 10.07 5.20
CA ASN A 222 33.89 10.98 6.04
C ASN A 222 34.62 11.26 7.39
N GLY A 223 35.95 11.12 7.44
CA GLY A 223 36.70 11.31 8.67
C GLY A 223 36.40 10.28 9.76
N GLY A 224 36.03 9.06 9.37
CA GLY A 224 35.71 7.95 10.25
C GLY A 224 34.33 7.94 10.84
N ASP A 225 33.39 8.79 10.40
CA ASP A 225 32.04 8.92 10.96
C ASP A 225 31.23 7.66 10.67
N LEU A 226 30.78 7.00 11.74
CA LEU A 226 29.94 5.79 11.70
C LEU A 226 28.44 6.08 11.67
N GLY A 227 28.03 7.36 11.83
CA GLY A 227 26.65 7.73 12.08
C GLY A 227 26.14 7.26 13.45
N TYR A 228 24.81 7.35 13.65
CA TYR A 228 24.17 6.83 14.85
C TYR A 228 23.96 5.34 14.79
N PHE A 229 24.20 4.64 15.91
CA PHE A 229 23.90 3.21 16.06
C PHE A 229 23.56 2.89 17.53
N SER A 230 22.78 1.80 17.71
CA SER A 230 22.42 1.29 19.03
C SER A 230 23.33 0.13 19.44
N GLN A 231 23.36 -0.20 20.73
CA GLN A 231 24.08 -1.36 21.23
C GLN A 231 23.55 -2.64 20.57
N GLY A 232 24.46 -3.48 20.10
CA GLY A 232 24.17 -4.74 19.40
C GLY A 232 23.87 -4.59 17.90
N GLU A 233 23.83 -3.38 17.33
CA GLU A 233 23.72 -3.17 15.88
C GLU A 233 25.07 -3.34 15.16
N ARG A 234 26.16 -3.29 15.90
CA ARG A 234 27.54 -3.49 15.41
C ARG A 234 28.24 -4.58 16.20
N PRO A 235 29.39 -5.09 15.73
CA PRO A 235 30.17 -6.07 16.46
C PRO A 235 30.52 -5.63 17.88
N ALA A 236 30.70 -6.60 18.78
CA ALA A 236 30.90 -6.34 20.22
C ALA A 236 32.09 -5.40 20.56
N GLU A 237 33.04 -5.29 19.65
CA GLU A 237 34.19 -4.37 19.77
C GLU A 237 33.77 -2.90 19.78
N PHE A 238 32.54 -2.59 19.34
CA PHE A 238 31.96 -1.24 19.38
C PHE A 238 31.25 -0.92 20.70
N ASP A 239 30.93 -1.93 21.52
CA ASP A 239 30.18 -1.76 22.78
C ASP A 239 30.87 -0.80 23.78
N PRO A 240 32.21 -0.75 23.91
CA PRO A 240 32.86 0.19 24.81
C PRO A 240 32.50 1.67 24.56
N VAL A 241 32.13 2.04 23.34
CA VAL A 241 31.73 3.40 22.98
C VAL A 241 30.51 3.88 23.78
N PHE A 242 29.60 2.97 24.15
CA PHE A 242 28.41 3.31 24.94
C PHE A 242 28.72 3.71 26.39
N SER A 243 29.90 3.32 26.90
CA SER A 243 30.35 3.67 28.24
C SER A 243 31.23 4.92 28.28
N MET A 244 31.60 5.50 27.10
CA MET A 244 32.46 6.67 27.00
C MET A 244 31.68 7.95 27.30
N GLU A 245 32.43 9.00 27.64
CA GLU A 245 31.92 10.37 27.70
C GLU A 245 32.01 11.04 26.32
N VAL A 246 31.05 11.92 26.01
CA VAL A 246 31.03 12.64 24.73
C VAL A 246 32.28 13.47 24.59
N GLY A 247 32.91 13.45 23.42
CA GLY A 247 34.14 14.12 23.09
C GLY A 247 35.41 13.34 23.44
N THR A 248 35.31 12.20 24.16
CA THR A 248 36.50 11.41 24.54
C THR A 248 36.93 10.43 23.44
N ILE A 249 38.15 9.99 23.53
CA ILE A 249 38.80 9.02 22.62
C ILE A 249 39.07 7.75 23.40
N SER A 250 38.76 6.59 22.84
CA SER A 250 38.98 5.29 23.46
C SER A 250 40.48 4.94 23.52
N ASP A 251 40.81 3.98 24.32
CA ASP A 251 42.06 3.25 24.12
C ASP A 251 42.00 2.39 22.85
N VAL A 252 43.11 1.77 22.48
CA VAL A 252 43.19 0.86 21.35
C VAL A 252 42.43 -0.43 21.66
N ILE A 253 41.45 -0.77 20.83
CA ILE A 253 40.64 -1.97 20.96
C ILE A 253 41.00 -2.95 19.85
N LYS A 254 41.39 -4.16 20.20
CA LYS A 254 41.70 -5.22 19.22
C LYS A 254 40.47 -5.98 18.79
N SER A 255 40.35 -6.24 17.49
CA SER A 255 39.32 -7.06 16.89
C SER A 255 39.92 -8.06 15.87
N PRO A 256 39.14 -9.00 15.32
CA PRO A 256 39.56 -9.81 14.18
C PRO A 256 39.90 -9.02 12.91
N TYR A 257 39.41 -7.79 12.82
CA TYR A 257 39.57 -6.90 11.65
C TYR A 257 40.76 -5.93 11.79
N GLY A 258 41.38 -5.87 12.96
CA GLY A 258 42.48 -4.97 13.24
C GLY A 258 42.38 -4.28 14.61
N TYR A 259 42.93 -3.08 14.70
CA TYR A 259 42.99 -2.26 15.91
C TYR A 259 42.18 -1.00 15.70
N HIS A 260 41.21 -0.79 16.59
CA HIS A 260 40.25 0.31 16.53
C HIS A 260 40.56 1.38 17.56
N ILE A 261 40.37 2.62 17.18
CA ILE A 261 40.30 3.76 18.08
C ILE A 261 39.00 4.48 17.77
N PHE A 262 38.18 4.72 18.81
CA PHE A 262 36.90 5.41 18.68
C PHE A 262 36.98 6.81 19.30
N LYS A 263 36.17 7.72 18.77
CA LYS A 263 35.85 9.01 19.38
C LYS A 263 34.32 9.10 19.46
N LEU A 264 33.81 9.30 20.69
CA LEU A 264 32.36 9.51 20.88
C LEU A 264 32.02 10.96 20.55
N GLU A 265 31.14 11.17 19.57
CA GLU A 265 30.70 12.51 19.17
C GLU A 265 29.43 12.92 19.89
N GLU A 266 28.44 12.01 19.95
CA GLU A 266 27.13 12.28 20.53
C GLU A 266 26.58 11.05 21.22
N LYS A 267 25.77 11.26 22.27
CA LYS A 267 25.07 10.19 22.99
C LYS A 267 23.63 10.59 23.19
N ILE A 268 22.72 9.71 22.77
CA ILE A 268 21.28 9.84 23.04
C ILE A 268 20.95 8.85 24.14
N GLU A 269 20.54 9.36 25.29
CA GLU A 269 20.20 8.52 26.42
C GLU A 269 18.90 7.72 26.15
N PRO A 270 18.79 6.53 26.75
CA PRO A 270 17.57 5.76 26.65
C PRO A 270 16.42 6.56 27.29
N ARG A 271 15.27 6.56 26.63
CA ARG A 271 14.05 7.16 27.21
C ARG A 271 12.84 6.32 26.88
N GLU A 272 11.85 6.40 27.72
CA GLU A 272 10.51 5.91 27.42
C GLU A 272 9.73 7.02 26.70
N ILE A 273 9.06 6.65 25.61
CA ILE A 273 8.15 7.56 24.89
C ILE A 273 6.85 7.59 25.72
N PRO A 274 6.43 8.74 26.25
CA PRO A 274 5.18 8.83 27.03
C PRO A 274 3.98 8.51 26.14
N PHE A 275 2.88 8.05 26.75
CA PHE A 275 1.64 7.73 26.01
C PHE A 275 1.16 8.88 25.13
N ASP A 276 1.16 10.11 25.65
CA ASP A 276 0.69 11.29 24.90
C ASP A 276 1.50 11.52 23.59
N GLU A 277 2.81 11.26 23.62
CA GLU A 277 3.68 11.33 22.45
C GLU A 277 3.43 10.16 21.49
N ALA A 278 3.21 8.95 22.00
CA ALA A 278 2.97 7.73 21.23
C ALA A 278 1.55 7.63 20.66
N LYS A 279 0.57 8.26 21.32
CA LYS A 279 -0.86 8.10 21.09
C LYS A 279 -1.28 8.23 19.64
N ALA A 280 -0.83 9.28 18.96
CA ALA A 280 -1.19 9.51 17.55
C ALA A 280 -0.73 8.37 16.64
N GLY A 281 0.49 7.88 16.84
CA GLY A 281 1.04 6.73 16.11
C GLY A 281 0.28 5.44 16.40
N ILE A 282 -0.05 5.20 17.67
CA ILE A 282 -0.82 4.02 18.10
C ILE A 282 -2.22 4.03 17.47
N LEU A 283 -2.93 5.16 17.54
CA LEU A 283 -4.26 5.30 16.94
C LEU A 283 -4.22 5.02 15.42
N GLN A 284 -3.20 5.54 14.74
CA GLN A 284 -3.01 5.30 13.31
C GLN A 284 -2.74 3.82 13.01
N GLU A 285 -1.81 3.19 13.73
CA GLU A 285 -1.44 1.77 13.52
C GLU A 285 -2.62 0.84 13.79
N LEU A 286 -3.26 0.98 14.96
CA LEU A 286 -4.41 0.17 15.34
C LEU A 286 -5.60 0.40 14.41
N GLY A 287 -5.87 1.66 14.04
CA GLY A 287 -6.93 2.02 13.11
C GLY A 287 -6.74 1.39 11.74
N GLN A 288 -5.52 1.44 11.22
CA GLN A 288 -5.19 0.80 9.95
C GLN A 288 -5.38 -0.72 10.03
N LYS A 289 -4.88 -1.37 11.07
CA LYS A 289 -5.01 -2.83 11.26
C LYS A 289 -6.47 -3.25 11.41
N LYS A 290 -7.23 -2.59 12.27
CA LYS A 290 -8.64 -2.85 12.50
C LYS A 290 -9.48 -2.60 11.24
N GLY A 291 -9.19 -1.50 10.54
CA GLY A 291 -9.82 -1.19 9.26
C GLY A 291 -9.60 -2.28 8.20
N GLU A 292 -8.36 -2.76 8.08
CA GLU A 292 -8.02 -3.83 7.14
C GLU A 292 -8.71 -5.16 7.49
N GLU A 293 -8.68 -5.58 8.76
CA GLU A 293 -9.36 -6.80 9.21
C GLU A 293 -10.87 -6.77 8.94
N GLU A 294 -11.51 -5.63 9.27
CA GLU A 294 -12.94 -5.44 9.01
C GLU A 294 -13.26 -5.31 7.52
N TYR A 295 -12.38 -4.71 6.73
CA TYR A 295 -12.51 -4.68 5.27
C TYR A 295 -12.47 -6.10 4.69
N GLN A 296 -11.51 -6.92 5.07
CA GLN A 296 -11.39 -8.28 4.58
C GLN A 296 -12.61 -9.14 4.96
N LYS A 297 -13.10 -9.01 6.19
CA LYS A 297 -14.29 -9.69 6.66
C LYS A 297 -15.54 -9.26 5.88
N TRP A 298 -15.70 -7.96 5.69
CA TRP A 298 -16.82 -7.40 4.92
C TRP A 298 -16.77 -7.82 3.45
N LEU A 299 -15.59 -7.73 2.81
CA LEU A 299 -15.40 -8.16 1.42
C LEU A 299 -15.68 -9.66 1.23
N LYS A 300 -15.22 -10.49 2.17
CA LYS A 300 -15.56 -11.93 2.18
C LYS A 300 -17.06 -12.16 2.22
N GLY A 301 -17.78 -11.37 3.02
CA GLY A 301 -19.24 -11.41 3.07
C GLY A 301 -19.91 -11.01 1.76
N LEU A 302 -19.37 -10.00 1.05
CA LEU A 302 -19.86 -9.60 -0.28
C LEU A 302 -19.59 -10.70 -1.33
N LYS A 303 -18.36 -11.23 -1.36
CA LYS A 303 -17.99 -12.34 -2.26
C LYS A 303 -18.88 -13.57 -2.08
N GLY A 304 -19.27 -13.88 -0.84
CA GLY A 304 -20.17 -14.99 -0.53
C GLY A 304 -21.61 -14.80 -1.04
N LYS A 305 -22.05 -13.56 -1.26
CA LYS A 305 -23.37 -13.24 -1.80
C LYS A 305 -23.40 -13.13 -3.32
N ALA A 306 -22.26 -12.74 -3.92
CA ALA A 306 -22.13 -12.55 -5.36
C ALA A 306 -22.17 -13.89 -6.10
N LYS A 307 -22.87 -13.92 -7.23
CA LYS A 307 -22.90 -15.07 -8.11
C LYS A 307 -21.76 -14.96 -9.11
N ILE A 308 -20.67 -15.70 -8.88
CA ILE A 308 -19.47 -15.64 -9.70
C ILE A 308 -19.38 -16.89 -10.57
N LYS A 309 -19.19 -16.72 -11.89
CA LYS A 309 -18.86 -17.77 -12.85
C LYS A 309 -17.57 -17.41 -13.58
N ILE A 310 -16.64 -18.36 -13.70
CA ILE A 310 -15.32 -18.17 -14.34
C ILE A 310 -15.13 -19.21 -15.44
N ASN A 311 -14.60 -18.78 -16.58
CA ASN A 311 -14.17 -19.65 -17.67
C ASN A 311 -12.81 -20.27 -17.36
N LYS A 312 -12.82 -21.36 -16.58
CA LYS A 312 -11.59 -22.05 -16.15
C LYS A 312 -10.78 -22.67 -17.31
N LYS A 313 -11.39 -22.89 -18.48
CA LYS A 313 -10.68 -23.44 -19.63
C LYS A 313 -9.67 -22.43 -20.18
N TRP A 314 -10.08 -21.17 -20.25
CA TRP A 314 -9.21 -20.10 -20.75
C TRP A 314 -8.04 -19.81 -19.81
N LEU A 315 -8.19 -19.94 -18.51
CA LEU A 315 -7.10 -19.71 -17.54
C LEU A 315 -5.97 -20.75 -17.62
N ARG A 316 -6.27 -21.93 -18.21
CA ARG A 316 -5.31 -23.03 -18.34
C ARG A 316 -4.62 -23.06 -19.71
N SER A 317 -5.06 -22.22 -20.65
CA SER A 317 -4.47 -22.01 -21.96
C SER A 317 -3.47 -20.84 -21.93
#